data_55bd8213149b79c301f921563db875c5
#
_entry.id   55bd8213149b79c301f921563db875c5
#
_cell.length_a   1.000
_cell.length_b   1.000
_cell.length_c   1.000
_cell.angle_alpha   90.00
_cell.angle_beta   90.00
_cell.angle_gamma   90.00
#
_symmetry.space_group_name_H-M   'P 1'
#
loop_
_entity.id
_entity.type
_entity.pdbx_description
1 polymer ?
#
loop_
_entity_poly.entity_id
_entity_poly.type
_entity_poly.pdbx_seq_one_letter_code
_entity_poly.pdbx_strand_id
1 'polypeptide(L)'
;TSEAVKSFAHDERVVLIQPTRNDLGIGGCWDVAIRSAQCGRYAVQLDSDDLYSSPQTLQRIVDAFHQQHAAMVIGSYRMVNFDLETLPPGLIAHAEWTASNGRNNALRINGLGAPRAFRTDVLRKIGFPNTSYGEDYALGLAFSRHYRIARIFDELYLCRRWDGNSDAALSIEKQNKNNLYKD
;
A
#
# COMPACT_ATOMS: atom_id res chain seq x y z
N THR A 1 -17.96 8.80 -3.60
CA THR A 1 -17.36 8.05 -2.47
C THR A 1 -18.21 8.17 -1.21
N SER A 2 -18.61 9.38 -0.78
CA SER A 2 -19.40 9.58 0.45
C SER A 2 -20.73 8.84 0.47
N GLU A 3 -21.44 8.77 -0.67
CA GLU A 3 -22.68 8.01 -0.78
C GLU A 3 -22.46 6.50 -0.70
N ALA A 4 -21.39 6.00 -1.35
CA ALA A 4 -21.04 4.60 -1.28
C ALA A 4 -20.71 4.18 0.17
N VAL A 5 -19.98 5.02 0.93
CA VAL A 5 -19.69 4.73 2.35
C VAL A 5 -20.98 4.71 3.19
N LYS A 6 -21.91 5.62 2.92
CA LYS A 6 -23.21 5.66 3.64
C LYS A 6 -24.02 4.38 3.43
N SER A 7 -23.94 3.74 2.26
CA SER A 7 -24.66 2.47 2.01
C SER A 7 -24.18 1.31 2.89
N PHE A 8 -22.96 1.40 3.44
CA PHE A 8 -22.38 0.42 4.37
C PHE A 8 -22.44 0.84 5.84
N ALA A 9 -23.15 1.94 6.18
CA ALA A 9 -23.21 2.44 7.55
C ALA A 9 -23.87 1.47 8.56
N HIS A 10 -24.54 0.43 8.07
CA HIS A 10 -25.12 -0.64 8.89
C HIS A 10 -24.11 -1.75 9.23
N ASP A 11 -22.96 -1.79 8.59
CA ASP A 11 -21.90 -2.78 8.85
C ASP A 11 -20.92 -2.22 9.87
N GLU A 12 -20.94 -2.76 11.09
CA GLU A 12 -20.08 -2.32 12.21
C GLU A 12 -18.56 -2.47 11.91
N ARG A 13 -18.21 -3.24 10.89
CA ARG A 13 -16.82 -3.39 10.43
C ARG A 13 -16.35 -2.20 9.60
N VAL A 14 -17.29 -1.40 9.06
CA VAL A 14 -17.00 -0.23 8.24
C VAL A 14 -16.97 1.02 9.11
N VAL A 15 -15.79 1.61 9.24
CA VAL A 15 -15.59 2.80 10.07
C VAL A 15 -15.11 3.96 9.19
N LEU A 16 -15.91 5.01 9.13
CA LEU A 16 -15.51 6.26 8.47
C LEU A 16 -14.70 7.12 9.41
N ILE A 17 -13.42 7.30 9.12
CA ILE A 17 -12.54 8.20 9.86
C ILE A 17 -12.41 9.51 9.07
N GLN A 18 -12.88 10.60 9.67
CA GLN A 18 -12.71 11.94 9.11
C GLN A 18 -11.57 12.65 9.84
N PRO A 19 -10.47 12.98 9.13
CA PRO A 19 -9.40 13.77 9.73
C PRO A 19 -9.91 15.15 10.18
N THR A 20 -9.43 15.62 11.31
CA THR A 20 -9.74 16.98 11.82
C THR A 20 -8.85 18.07 11.20
N ARG A 21 -7.81 17.67 10.48
CA ARG A 21 -6.85 18.55 9.81
C ARG A 21 -7.10 18.56 8.30
N ASN A 22 -6.87 19.69 7.66
CA ASN A 22 -7.07 19.90 6.22
C ASN A 22 -5.75 19.86 5.41
N ASP A 23 -4.62 19.69 6.10
CA ASP A 23 -3.27 19.71 5.52
C ASP A 23 -2.65 18.30 5.43
N LEU A 24 -3.48 17.27 5.47
CA LEU A 24 -3.01 15.90 5.37
C LEU A 24 -2.89 15.47 3.91
N GLY A 25 -1.72 14.95 3.56
CA GLY A 25 -1.51 14.14 2.38
C GLY A 25 -2.03 12.71 2.57
N ILE A 26 -1.82 11.86 1.57
CA ILE A 26 -2.22 10.44 1.59
C ILE A 26 -1.63 9.75 2.83
N GLY A 27 -0.32 9.90 3.05
CA GLY A 27 0.35 9.29 4.21
C GLY A 27 -0.19 9.82 5.55
N GLY A 28 -0.49 11.12 5.65
CA GLY A 28 -1.11 11.69 6.84
C GLY A 28 -2.48 11.10 7.15
N CYS A 29 -3.32 10.88 6.13
CA CYS A 29 -4.60 10.21 6.29
C CYS A 29 -4.44 8.75 6.74
N TRP A 30 -3.47 8.04 6.18
CA TRP A 30 -3.12 6.68 6.61
C TRP A 30 -2.64 6.64 8.06
N ASP A 31 -1.82 7.63 8.48
CA ASP A 31 -1.34 7.71 9.87
C ASP A 31 -2.50 7.91 10.86
N VAL A 32 -3.48 8.75 10.53
CA VAL A 32 -4.70 8.91 11.33
C VAL A 32 -5.46 7.58 11.43
N ALA A 33 -5.62 6.86 10.33
CA ALA A 33 -6.34 5.60 10.30
C ALA A 33 -5.68 4.52 11.18
N ILE A 34 -4.36 4.35 11.10
CA ILE A 34 -3.65 3.34 11.88
C ILE A 34 -3.59 3.65 13.38
N ARG A 35 -3.74 4.94 13.76
CA ARG A 35 -3.80 5.36 15.17
C ARG A 35 -5.18 5.21 15.79
N SER A 36 -6.21 4.95 14.99
CA SER A 36 -7.53 4.64 15.52
C SER A 36 -7.48 3.43 16.45
N ALA A 37 -8.23 3.49 17.56
CA ALA A 37 -8.38 2.37 18.49
C ALA A 37 -9.03 1.13 17.83
N GLN A 38 -9.74 1.33 16.72
CA GLN A 38 -10.40 0.28 15.96
C GLN A 38 -9.46 -0.41 14.97
N CYS A 39 -8.26 0.13 14.72
CA CYS A 39 -7.29 -0.52 13.85
C CYS A 39 -6.78 -1.81 14.49
N GLY A 40 -6.94 -2.93 13.79
CA GLY A 40 -6.58 -4.25 14.26
C GLY A 40 -5.07 -4.49 14.36
N ARG A 41 -4.69 -5.74 14.62
CA ARG A 41 -3.30 -6.18 14.74
C ARG A 41 -2.49 -5.98 13.46
N TYR A 42 -3.13 -6.11 12.31
CA TYR A 42 -2.56 -5.91 10.99
C TYR A 42 -3.35 -4.82 10.27
N ALA A 43 -2.65 -3.95 9.56
CA ALA A 43 -3.22 -2.97 8.64
C ALA A 43 -2.84 -3.36 7.21
N VAL A 44 -3.81 -3.36 6.30
CA VAL A 44 -3.60 -3.68 4.88
C VAL A 44 -4.16 -2.55 4.04
N GLN A 45 -3.36 -2.03 3.12
CA GLN A 45 -3.78 -0.98 2.20
C GLN A 45 -4.69 -1.53 1.12
N LEU A 46 -5.74 -0.75 0.82
CA LEU A 46 -6.57 -0.90 -0.38
C LEU A 46 -6.98 0.50 -0.83
N ASP A 47 -6.60 0.88 -2.02
CA ASP A 47 -7.01 2.15 -2.61
C ASP A 47 -8.47 2.06 -3.06
N SER A 48 -9.19 3.19 -3.01
CA SER A 48 -10.65 3.20 -3.17
C SER A 48 -11.15 2.81 -4.56
N ASP A 49 -10.27 2.85 -5.53
CA ASP A 49 -10.51 2.48 -6.94
C ASP A 49 -9.94 1.11 -7.32
N ASP A 50 -9.30 0.40 -6.38
CA ASP A 50 -8.65 -0.88 -6.62
C ASP A 50 -9.39 -2.07 -5.98
N LEU A 51 -8.89 -3.28 -6.23
CA LEU A 51 -9.47 -4.53 -5.73
C LEU A 51 -8.39 -5.50 -5.23
N TYR A 52 -8.72 -6.31 -4.24
CA TYR A 52 -7.95 -7.55 -4.01
C TYR A 52 -8.26 -8.56 -5.11
N SER A 53 -7.26 -9.32 -5.56
CA SER A 53 -7.41 -10.27 -6.66
C SER A 53 -8.23 -11.51 -6.30
N SER A 54 -8.39 -11.81 -5.01
CA SER A 54 -9.16 -12.96 -4.55
C SER A 54 -9.69 -12.80 -3.13
N PRO A 55 -10.75 -13.54 -2.74
CA PRO A 55 -11.24 -13.60 -1.36
C PRO A 55 -10.19 -14.09 -0.36
N GLN A 56 -9.16 -14.82 -0.80
CA GLN A 56 -8.10 -15.36 0.04
C GLN A 56 -6.94 -14.40 0.26
N THR A 57 -6.91 -13.25 -0.41
CA THR A 57 -5.79 -12.30 -0.35
C THR A 57 -5.42 -11.93 1.09
N LEU A 58 -6.39 -11.55 1.92
CA LEU A 58 -6.13 -11.16 3.31
C LEU A 58 -5.59 -12.33 4.14
N GLN A 59 -6.13 -13.54 3.97
CA GLN A 59 -5.65 -14.71 4.68
C GLN A 59 -4.18 -15.02 4.31
N ARG A 60 -3.84 -14.97 3.03
CA ARG A 60 -2.47 -15.19 2.56
C ARG A 60 -1.47 -14.18 3.14
N ILE A 61 -1.89 -12.93 3.28
CA ILE A 61 -1.08 -11.88 3.92
C ILE A 61 -0.86 -12.21 5.40
N VAL A 62 -1.91 -12.60 6.12
CA VAL A 62 -1.80 -12.97 7.54
C VAL A 62 -0.89 -14.19 7.73
N ASP A 63 -1.03 -15.20 6.87
CA ASP A 63 -0.18 -16.39 6.88
C ASP A 63 1.30 -16.02 6.65
N ALA A 64 1.58 -15.10 5.72
CA ALA A 64 2.94 -14.64 5.47
C ALA A 64 3.54 -13.89 6.67
N PHE A 65 2.76 -13.10 7.41
CA PHE A 65 3.22 -12.50 8.68
C PHE A 65 3.70 -13.55 9.68
N HIS A 66 2.95 -14.63 9.82
CA HIS A 66 3.28 -15.71 10.77
C HIS A 66 4.43 -16.58 10.28
N GLN A 67 4.37 -17.07 9.05
CA GLN A 67 5.35 -17.99 8.50
C GLN A 67 6.73 -17.36 8.32
N GLN A 68 6.77 -16.09 7.94
CA GLN A 68 8.03 -15.39 7.66
C GLN A 68 8.48 -14.49 8.82
N HIS A 69 7.74 -14.45 9.94
CA HIS A 69 8.04 -13.58 11.08
C HIS A 69 8.30 -12.12 10.68
N ALA A 70 7.48 -11.60 9.77
CA ALA A 70 7.67 -10.29 9.17
C ALA A 70 6.94 -9.20 9.95
N ALA A 71 7.39 -7.96 9.78
CA ALA A 71 6.69 -6.77 10.26
C ALA A 71 5.92 -6.03 9.14
N MET A 72 6.30 -6.30 7.89
CA MET A 72 5.63 -5.81 6.68
C MET A 72 5.53 -6.96 5.67
N VAL A 73 4.46 -6.99 4.90
CA VAL A 73 4.24 -7.91 3.79
C VAL A 73 3.89 -7.10 2.55
N ILE A 74 4.49 -7.46 1.42
CA ILE A 74 4.17 -6.86 0.12
C ILE A 74 3.79 -7.93 -0.88
N GLY A 75 2.78 -7.62 -1.70
CA GLY A 75 2.26 -8.50 -2.76
C GLY A 75 2.71 -8.10 -4.16
N SER A 76 2.28 -8.87 -5.15
CA SER A 76 2.31 -8.49 -6.57
C SER A 76 0.95 -7.96 -6.99
N TYR A 77 0.94 -7.08 -7.98
CA TYR A 77 -0.29 -6.50 -8.49
C TYR A 77 -0.32 -6.53 -10.02
N ARG A 78 -1.52 -6.58 -10.57
CA ARG A 78 -1.77 -6.50 -12.01
C ARG A 78 -2.38 -5.15 -12.37
N MET A 79 -1.85 -4.54 -13.41
CA MET A 79 -2.45 -3.36 -14.02
C MET A 79 -3.65 -3.76 -14.85
N VAL A 80 -4.83 -3.19 -14.57
CA VAL A 80 -6.08 -3.48 -15.29
C VAL A 80 -6.88 -2.19 -15.55
N ASN A 81 -7.82 -2.24 -16.49
CA ASN A 81 -8.87 -1.23 -16.62
C ASN A 81 -10.07 -1.55 -15.71
N PHE A 82 -11.15 -0.77 -15.79
CA PHE A 82 -12.35 -1.00 -14.98
C PHE A 82 -13.15 -2.24 -15.41
N ASP A 83 -12.92 -2.76 -16.61
CA ASP A 83 -13.48 -4.03 -17.10
C ASP A 83 -12.62 -5.23 -16.70
N LEU A 84 -11.56 -4.99 -15.90
CA LEU A 84 -10.58 -5.96 -15.42
C LEU A 84 -9.72 -6.58 -16.53
N GLU A 85 -9.65 -5.95 -17.69
CA GLU A 85 -8.74 -6.33 -18.76
C GLU A 85 -7.31 -5.88 -18.40
N THR A 86 -6.35 -6.77 -18.64
CA THR A 86 -4.94 -6.49 -18.34
C THR A 86 -4.40 -5.37 -19.24
N LEU A 87 -3.81 -4.37 -18.61
CA LEU A 87 -3.09 -3.28 -19.28
C LEU A 87 -1.57 -3.48 -19.18
N PRO A 88 -0.78 -3.00 -20.14
CA PRO A 88 0.67 -2.99 -20.02
C PRO A 88 1.15 -2.23 -18.77
N PRO A 89 2.18 -2.69 -18.07
CA PRO A 89 3.02 -3.86 -18.36
C PRO A 89 2.47 -5.20 -17.83
N GLY A 90 1.22 -5.26 -17.35
CA GLY A 90 0.60 -6.45 -16.81
C GLY A 90 0.93 -6.68 -15.34
N LEU A 91 1.47 -7.84 -15.01
CA LEU A 91 1.83 -8.20 -13.64
C LEU A 91 3.13 -7.53 -13.20
N ILE A 92 3.08 -6.79 -12.10
CA ILE A 92 4.23 -6.20 -11.42
C ILE A 92 4.59 -7.09 -10.23
N ALA A 93 5.60 -7.92 -10.41
CA ALA A 93 6.01 -8.92 -9.42
C ALA A 93 7.33 -8.59 -8.72
N HIS A 94 8.04 -7.54 -9.13
CA HIS A 94 9.37 -7.18 -8.59
C HIS A 94 10.30 -8.38 -8.49
N ALA A 95 10.60 -9.00 -9.64
CA ALA A 95 11.45 -10.21 -9.72
C ALA A 95 12.86 -9.98 -9.17
N GLU A 96 13.29 -8.73 -9.07
CA GLU A 96 14.56 -8.29 -8.47
C GLU A 96 14.62 -8.56 -6.96
N TRP A 97 13.49 -8.78 -6.32
CA TRP A 97 13.42 -9.14 -4.90
C TRP A 97 13.89 -10.57 -4.70
N THR A 98 15.06 -10.73 -4.11
CA THR A 98 15.67 -12.05 -3.88
C THR A 98 16.04 -12.25 -2.42
N ALA A 99 16.17 -13.50 -2.00
CA ALA A 99 16.62 -13.82 -0.65
C ALA A 99 18.06 -13.33 -0.38
N SER A 100 18.93 -13.35 -1.38
CA SER A 100 20.33 -12.92 -1.29
C SER A 100 20.48 -11.41 -1.05
N ASN A 101 19.54 -10.59 -1.50
CA ASN A 101 19.56 -9.14 -1.27
C ASN A 101 19.20 -8.77 0.18
N GLY A 102 18.54 -9.66 0.92
CA GLY A 102 18.15 -9.43 2.31
C GLY A 102 17.37 -8.12 2.49
N ARG A 103 17.80 -7.29 3.42
CA ARG A 103 17.19 -5.99 3.69
C ARG A 103 17.36 -4.96 2.55
N ASN A 104 18.33 -5.14 1.70
CA ASN A 104 18.61 -4.23 0.57
C ASN A 104 17.59 -4.36 -0.57
N ASN A 105 16.69 -5.33 -0.52
CA ASN A 105 15.62 -5.48 -1.51
C ASN A 105 14.81 -4.19 -1.71
N ALA A 106 14.45 -3.50 -0.63
CA ALA A 106 13.68 -2.25 -0.71
C ALA A 106 14.39 -1.13 -1.48
N LEU A 107 15.73 -1.16 -1.54
CA LEU A 107 16.55 -0.21 -2.30
C LEU A 107 16.67 -0.55 -3.78
N ARG A 108 16.27 -1.77 -4.19
CA ARG A 108 16.50 -2.30 -5.55
C ARG A 108 15.27 -2.29 -6.43
N ILE A 109 14.10 -1.99 -5.86
CA ILE A 109 12.85 -1.97 -6.60
C ILE A 109 12.28 -0.54 -6.63
N ASN A 110 11.62 -0.19 -7.71
CA ASN A 110 10.94 1.07 -7.82
C ASN A 110 9.50 0.94 -7.28
N GLY A 111 9.32 1.38 -6.06
CA GLY A 111 8.09 1.16 -5.30
C GLY A 111 8.10 -0.17 -4.55
N LEU A 112 7.06 -0.46 -3.78
CA LEU A 112 7.02 -1.61 -2.87
C LEU A 112 5.88 -2.58 -3.18
N GLY A 113 5.43 -2.64 -4.43
CA GLY A 113 4.33 -3.50 -4.82
C GLY A 113 2.99 -3.12 -4.18
N ALA A 114 1.99 -3.98 -4.37
CA ALA A 114 0.68 -3.90 -3.74
C ALA A 114 0.10 -5.32 -3.56
N PRO A 115 -0.75 -5.56 -2.55
CA PRO A 115 -1.04 -4.66 -1.44
C PRO A 115 0.15 -4.57 -0.49
N ARG A 116 0.20 -3.51 0.30
CA ARG A 116 1.15 -3.35 1.41
C ARG A 116 0.44 -3.61 2.71
N ALA A 117 1.03 -4.44 3.53
CA ALA A 117 0.46 -4.80 4.83
C ALA A 117 1.50 -4.67 5.93
N PHE A 118 1.04 -4.33 7.13
CA PHE A 118 1.90 -3.94 8.23
C PHE A 118 1.43 -4.53 9.55
N ARG A 119 2.35 -4.86 10.43
CA ARG A 119 2.05 -5.00 11.85
C ARG A 119 1.76 -3.62 12.42
N THR A 120 0.57 -3.42 12.95
CA THR A 120 0.10 -2.11 13.44
C THR A 120 0.96 -1.57 14.58
N ASP A 121 1.46 -2.43 15.46
CA ASP A 121 2.33 -2.03 16.58
C ASP A 121 3.68 -1.44 16.12
N VAL A 122 4.24 -1.98 15.02
CA VAL A 122 5.47 -1.48 14.41
C VAL A 122 5.19 -0.21 13.59
N LEU A 123 4.11 -0.24 12.80
CA LEU A 123 3.72 0.89 11.97
C LEU A 123 3.45 2.16 12.80
N ARG A 124 2.78 2.01 13.97
CA ARG A 124 2.54 3.13 14.89
C ARG A 124 3.83 3.74 15.47
N LYS A 125 4.90 2.95 15.61
CA LYS A 125 6.20 3.46 16.07
C LYS A 125 6.94 4.23 14.99
N ILE A 126 6.83 3.79 13.74
CA ILE A 126 7.48 4.43 12.60
C ILE A 126 6.69 5.66 12.15
N GLY A 127 5.37 5.52 12.00
CA GLY A 127 4.45 6.54 11.46
C GLY A 127 4.55 6.68 9.94
N PHE A 128 3.47 7.14 9.32
CA PHE A 128 3.50 7.56 7.92
C PHE A 128 3.98 8.99 7.80
N PRO A 129 4.85 9.32 6.83
CA PRO A 129 5.15 10.71 6.52
C PRO A 129 3.90 11.41 5.96
N ASN A 130 3.66 12.67 6.37
CA ASN A 130 2.53 13.45 5.87
C ASN A 130 2.82 13.99 4.47
N THR A 131 2.75 13.12 3.47
CA THR A 131 2.95 13.46 2.06
C THR A 131 1.95 12.70 1.18
N SER A 132 1.75 13.15 -0.05
CA SER A 132 0.92 12.49 -1.06
C SER A 132 1.74 11.79 -2.16
N TYR A 133 3.06 11.65 -1.96
CA TYR A 133 3.94 10.94 -2.87
C TYR A 133 5.14 10.37 -2.12
N GLY A 134 5.47 9.11 -2.38
CA GLY A 134 6.62 8.43 -1.80
C GLY A 134 6.46 8.03 -0.33
N GLU A 135 5.27 8.20 0.25
CA GLU A 135 4.96 7.80 1.63
C GLU A 135 5.17 6.30 1.85
N ASP A 136 4.82 5.50 0.85
CA ASP A 136 4.98 4.05 0.84
C ASP A 136 6.44 3.63 0.73
N TYR A 137 7.19 4.30 -0.13
CA TYR A 137 8.63 4.02 -0.31
C TYR A 137 9.42 4.40 0.94
N ALA A 138 9.20 5.60 1.48
CA ALA A 138 9.83 6.05 2.72
C ALA A 138 9.55 5.07 3.87
N LEU A 139 8.29 4.61 3.98
CA LEU A 139 7.90 3.65 4.98
C LEU A 139 8.60 2.30 4.81
N GLY A 140 8.67 1.79 3.57
CA GLY A 140 9.37 0.55 3.27
C GLY A 140 10.86 0.61 3.58
N LEU A 141 11.52 1.74 3.30
CA LEU A 141 12.90 1.95 3.69
C LEU A 141 13.07 1.95 5.23
N ALA A 142 12.16 2.63 5.95
CA ALA A 142 12.17 2.64 7.40
C ALA A 142 11.98 1.22 8.00
N PHE A 143 11.05 0.44 7.43
CA PHE A 143 10.88 -0.97 7.82
C PHE A 143 12.12 -1.80 7.52
N SER A 144 12.71 -1.66 6.33
CA SER A 144 13.85 -2.48 5.89
C SER A 144 15.09 -2.32 6.77
N ARG A 145 15.25 -1.17 7.45
CA ARG A 145 16.38 -0.93 8.36
C ARG A 145 16.40 -1.87 9.56
N HIS A 146 15.23 -2.18 10.12
CA HIS A 146 15.13 -2.85 11.41
C HIS A 146 14.29 -4.12 11.39
N TYR A 147 13.43 -4.29 10.40
CA TYR A 147 12.43 -5.34 10.35
C TYR A 147 12.51 -6.15 9.06
N ARG A 148 11.96 -7.35 9.11
CA ARG A 148 11.80 -8.18 7.92
C ARG A 148 10.57 -7.75 7.14
N ILE A 149 10.74 -7.58 5.83
CA ILE A 149 9.66 -7.43 4.87
C ILE A 149 9.49 -8.77 4.17
N ALA A 150 8.31 -9.38 4.27
CA ALA A 150 7.96 -10.60 3.55
C ALA A 150 7.45 -10.26 2.14
N ARG A 151 7.69 -11.15 1.20
CA ARG A 151 7.28 -11.02 -0.18
C ARG A 151 6.37 -12.17 -0.59
N ILE A 152 5.20 -11.85 -1.17
CA ILE A 152 4.31 -12.78 -1.85
C ILE A 152 4.38 -12.45 -3.34
N PHE A 153 4.90 -13.38 -4.15
CA PHE A 153 5.08 -13.17 -5.59
C PHE A 153 3.80 -13.36 -6.40
N ASP A 154 2.81 -14.07 -5.82
CA ASP A 154 1.53 -14.23 -6.48
C ASP A 154 0.78 -12.91 -6.54
N GLU A 155 -0.10 -12.80 -7.54
CA GLU A 155 -1.01 -11.68 -7.69
C GLU A 155 -1.98 -11.62 -6.51
N LEU A 156 -1.97 -10.50 -5.80
CA LEU A 156 -2.85 -10.24 -4.66
C LEU A 156 -3.74 -9.02 -4.87
N TYR A 157 -3.48 -8.22 -5.92
CA TYR A 157 -4.07 -6.91 -6.07
C TYR A 157 -4.29 -6.57 -7.55
N LEU A 158 -5.40 -5.94 -7.86
CA LEU A 158 -5.74 -5.42 -9.17
C LEU A 158 -5.74 -3.90 -9.10
N CYS A 159 -4.71 -3.30 -9.71
CA CYS A 159 -4.55 -1.85 -9.78
C CYS A 159 -5.31 -1.34 -10.99
N ARG A 160 -6.45 -0.69 -10.76
CA ARG A 160 -7.32 -0.17 -11.83
C ARG A 160 -6.82 1.19 -12.32
N ARG A 161 -6.54 1.28 -13.61
CA ARG A 161 -6.01 2.49 -14.25
C ARG A 161 -7.09 3.24 -15.01
N TRP A 162 -7.13 4.54 -14.81
CA TRP A 162 -8.02 5.46 -15.49
C TRP A 162 -7.45 6.89 -15.45
N ASP A 163 -8.02 7.81 -16.22
CA ASP A 163 -7.49 9.18 -16.36
C ASP A 163 -7.52 9.99 -15.05
N GLY A 164 -8.31 9.58 -14.09
CA GLY A 164 -8.42 10.21 -12.77
C GLY A 164 -7.45 9.69 -11.71
N ASN A 165 -6.59 8.71 -12.02
CA ASN A 165 -5.56 8.28 -11.07
C ASN A 165 -4.60 9.42 -10.75
N SER A 166 -4.17 9.53 -9.51
CA SER A 166 -3.31 10.62 -9.02
C SER A 166 -1.97 10.74 -9.75
N ASP A 167 -1.53 9.66 -10.39
CA ASP A 167 -0.27 9.58 -11.18
C ASP A 167 -0.49 9.49 -12.70
N ALA A 168 -1.75 9.47 -13.19
CA ALA A 168 -2.05 9.22 -14.60
C ALA A 168 -1.65 10.38 -15.54
N ALA A 169 -1.63 11.61 -15.08
CA ALA A 169 -1.40 12.80 -15.89
C ALA A 169 -0.40 13.77 -15.24
N LEU A 170 0.68 13.25 -14.68
CA LEU A 170 1.73 14.09 -14.12
C LEU A 170 2.55 14.74 -15.24
N SER A 171 2.67 16.09 -15.21
CA SER A 171 3.64 16.78 -16.05
C SER A 171 5.06 16.30 -15.72
N ILE A 172 5.98 16.38 -16.70
CA ILE A 172 7.40 16.05 -16.51
C ILE A 172 8.00 16.80 -15.33
N GLU A 173 7.65 18.08 -15.18
CA GLU A 173 8.10 18.91 -14.05
C GLU A 173 7.64 18.34 -12.70
N LYS A 174 6.38 17.93 -12.61
CA LYS A 174 5.84 17.32 -11.38
C LYS A 174 6.44 15.94 -11.12
N GLN A 175 6.67 15.14 -12.16
CA GLN A 175 7.39 13.88 -12.03
C GLN A 175 8.82 14.08 -11.52
N ASN A 176 9.55 15.03 -12.10
CA ASN A 176 10.92 15.36 -11.68
C ASN A 176 10.95 15.89 -10.23
N LYS A 177 10.00 16.75 -9.85
CA LYS A 177 9.89 17.22 -8.48
C LYS A 177 9.60 16.09 -7.50
N ASN A 178 8.74 15.16 -7.87
CA ASN A 178 8.41 13.99 -7.07
C ASN A 178 9.62 13.05 -6.91
N ASN A 179 10.36 12.82 -8.00
CA ASN A 179 11.58 11.99 -7.97
C ASN A 179 12.66 12.64 -7.10
N LEU A 180 12.89 13.94 -7.26
CA LEU A 180 13.85 14.67 -6.43
C LEU A 180 13.49 14.65 -4.93
N TYR A 181 12.21 14.64 -4.60
CA TYR A 181 11.76 14.50 -3.21
C TYR A 181 12.01 13.09 -2.66
N LYS A 182 11.97 12.09 -3.53
CA LYS A 182 12.14 10.68 -3.17
C LYS A 182 13.62 10.31 -2.98
N ASP A 183 14.53 10.96 -3.74
CA ASP A 183 15.99 10.78 -3.69
C ASP A 183 16.62 11.46 -2.46
#